data_b83d81dcc1ad315af25a57c5d1988cb3
#
_entry.id   b83d81dcc1ad315af25a57c5d1988cb3
#
_cell.length_a   1.000
_cell.length_b   1.000
_cell.length_c   1.000
_cell.angle_alpha   90.00
_cell.angle_beta   90.00
_cell.angle_gamma   90.00
#
_symmetry.space_group_name_H-M   'P 1'
#
loop_
_entity.id
_entity.type
_entity.pdbx_description
1 polymer ?
#
loop_
_entity_poly.entity_id
_entity_poly.type
_entity_poly.pdbx_seq_one_letter_code
_entity_poly.pdbx_strand_id
1 'polypeptide(L)'
;MKKICKNIAHLRHLRGLSQEGLAEELGITRSRLSSWEEHRAAPPIDMLIQLSDYFHISVDSLVKIDLTKVTDLRDLLKIGGNRILFPVMVDQDQNDLIELVPLKASAGYLDGYADEEFIENLPRISLPYATNGKFRAFPIKGDSMPPLESGAYVIGRYVENLEDIKDGDTYVVLTQNDGLVYKRLYNTVKADGTIQFHSDNKAYLPYHIKPEDIFEVWHFVCSLNPSDRQISDLVYNAIQDIQTSLVGLKLQEKA
;
A
#
# COMPACT_ATOMS: atom_id res chain seq x y z
N MET A 1 3.01 -19.07 22.98
CA MET A 1 4.21 -18.99 23.80
C MET A 1 5.51 -19.40 23.09
N LYS A 2 5.60 -20.55 22.40
CA LYS A 2 6.88 -20.98 21.77
C LYS A 2 7.50 -20.02 20.72
N LYS A 3 6.69 -19.25 19.99
CA LYS A 3 7.21 -18.34 18.95
C LYS A 3 7.90 -17.12 19.56
N ILE A 4 7.22 -16.42 20.47
CA ILE A 4 7.74 -15.18 21.07
C ILE A 4 9.11 -15.36 21.72
N CYS A 5 9.29 -16.46 22.45
CA CYS A 5 10.56 -16.74 23.14
C CYS A 5 11.70 -16.94 22.14
N LYS A 6 11.44 -17.65 21.04
CA LYS A 6 12.42 -17.81 19.95
C LYS A 6 12.70 -16.50 19.26
N ASN A 7 11.66 -15.67 19.05
CA ASN A 7 11.80 -14.38 18.38
C ASN A 7 12.67 -13.42 19.19
N ILE A 8 12.51 -13.36 20.50
CA ILE A 8 13.37 -12.52 21.37
C ILE A 8 14.84 -12.92 21.23
N ALA A 9 15.14 -14.22 21.35
CA ALA A 9 16.49 -14.72 21.20
C ALA A 9 17.05 -14.43 19.80
N HIS A 10 16.26 -14.62 18.75
CA HIS A 10 16.64 -14.36 17.35
C HIS A 10 16.95 -12.90 17.11
N LEU A 11 16.08 -11.98 17.53
CA LEU A 11 16.26 -10.54 17.38
C LEU A 11 17.48 -10.02 18.15
N ARG A 12 17.69 -10.54 19.37
CA ARG A 12 18.90 -10.24 20.15
C ARG A 12 20.17 -10.65 19.39
N HIS A 13 20.19 -11.86 18.83
CA HIS A 13 21.32 -12.35 18.05
C HIS A 13 21.57 -11.53 16.78
N LEU A 14 20.51 -11.13 16.08
CA LEU A 14 20.63 -10.25 14.89
C LEU A 14 21.29 -8.91 15.23
N ARG A 15 21.07 -8.39 16.46
CA ARG A 15 21.75 -7.18 16.95
C ARG A 15 23.13 -7.45 17.57
N GLY A 16 23.59 -8.69 17.57
CA GLY A 16 24.88 -9.06 18.14
C GLY A 16 24.98 -8.93 19.67
N LEU A 17 23.83 -8.85 20.36
CA LEU A 17 23.78 -8.63 21.81
C LEU A 17 23.87 -9.94 22.60
N SER A 18 24.59 -9.87 23.75
CA SER A 18 24.48 -10.91 24.77
C SER A 18 23.15 -10.82 25.53
N GLN A 19 22.77 -11.88 26.29
CA GLN A 19 21.61 -11.80 27.18
C GLN A 19 21.77 -10.68 28.23
N GLU A 20 22.99 -10.46 28.70
CA GLU A 20 23.33 -9.40 29.64
C GLU A 20 23.13 -8.03 29.00
N GLY A 21 23.67 -7.82 27.80
CA GLY A 21 23.52 -6.54 27.07
C GLY A 21 22.08 -6.18 26.77
N LEU A 22 21.25 -7.11 26.27
CA LEU A 22 19.84 -6.81 26.05
C LEU A 22 19.07 -6.59 27.36
N ALA A 23 19.40 -7.31 28.42
CA ALA A 23 18.76 -7.12 29.71
C ALA A 23 19.06 -5.74 30.31
N GLU A 24 20.29 -5.26 30.15
CA GLU A 24 20.71 -3.90 30.54
C GLU A 24 19.95 -2.83 29.79
N GLU A 25 19.86 -2.93 28.46
CA GLU A 25 19.10 -2.02 27.60
C GLU A 25 17.61 -1.96 27.96
N LEU A 26 17.03 -3.08 28.37
CA LEU A 26 15.62 -3.17 28.76
C LEU A 26 15.37 -2.85 30.25
N GLY A 27 16.42 -2.55 31.04
CA GLY A 27 16.30 -2.28 32.46
C GLY A 27 15.83 -3.48 33.29
N ILE A 28 16.12 -4.73 32.87
CA ILE A 28 15.72 -5.97 33.54
C ILE A 28 16.94 -6.80 33.91
N THR A 29 16.73 -7.85 34.71
CA THR A 29 17.80 -8.79 35.04
C THR A 29 18.02 -9.80 33.93
N ARG A 30 19.28 -10.21 33.71
CA ARG A 30 19.63 -11.28 32.77
C ARG A 30 18.82 -12.56 33.03
N SER A 31 18.61 -12.91 34.30
CA SER A 31 17.83 -14.11 34.70
C SER A 31 16.38 -14.05 34.20
N ARG A 32 15.78 -12.86 34.19
CA ARG A 32 14.42 -12.62 33.67
C ARG A 32 14.38 -12.82 32.17
N LEU A 33 15.32 -12.25 31.42
CA LEU A 33 15.43 -12.43 29.97
C LEU A 33 15.68 -13.89 29.60
N SER A 34 16.65 -14.56 30.25
CA SER A 34 16.95 -15.98 30.05
C SER A 34 15.71 -16.85 30.28
N SER A 35 14.92 -16.54 31.30
CA SER A 35 13.67 -17.24 31.59
C SER A 35 12.66 -17.17 30.42
N TRP A 36 12.61 -16.06 29.71
CA TRP A 36 11.76 -15.89 28.52
C TRP A 36 12.30 -16.65 27.33
N GLU A 37 13.59 -16.49 27.02
CA GLU A 37 14.23 -17.18 25.87
C GLU A 37 14.18 -18.70 26.01
N GLU A 38 14.32 -19.22 27.21
CA GLU A 38 14.25 -20.64 27.51
C GLU A 38 12.83 -21.19 27.74
N HIS A 39 11.81 -20.42 27.45
CA HIS A 39 10.39 -20.81 27.54
C HIS A 39 9.91 -21.14 28.97
N ARG A 40 10.64 -20.71 30.01
CA ARG A 40 10.25 -20.93 31.42
C ARG A 40 9.18 -19.97 31.90
N ALA A 41 9.14 -18.75 31.33
CA ALA A 41 8.13 -17.75 31.60
C ALA A 41 7.77 -16.99 30.30
N ALA A 42 6.63 -16.30 30.31
CA ALA A 42 6.25 -15.38 29.24
C ALA A 42 6.56 -13.93 29.65
N PRO A 43 7.01 -13.07 28.72
CA PRO A 43 7.09 -11.64 28.98
C PRO A 43 5.70 -11.09 29.31
N PRO A 44 5.55 -10.21 30.33
CA PRO A 44 4.32 -9.47 30.54
C PRO A 44 4.09 -8.45 29.42
N ILE A 45 2.87 -7.93 29.32
CA ILE A 45 2.47 -7.06 28.21
C ILE A 45 3.34 -5.81 28.09
N ASP A 46 3.70 -5.20 29.22
CA ASP A 46 4.55 -4.00 29.29
C ASP A 46 5.92 -4.28 28.65
N MET A 47 6.47 -5.46 28.88
CA MET A 47 7.76 -5.86 28.31
C MET A 47 7.64 -6.23 26.83
N LEU A 48 6.47 -6.69 26.38
CA LEU A 48 6.20 -6.89 24.96
C LEU A 48 6.18 -5.57 24.20
N ILE A 49 5.58 -4.54 24.78
CA ILE A 49 5.59 -3.18 24.24
C ILE A 49 7.02 -2.66 24.18
N GLN A 50 7.77 -2.76 25.27
CA GLN A 50 9.17 -2.30 25.33
C GLN A 50 10.08 -3.06 24.33
N LEU A 51 9.88 -4.36 24.15
CA LEU A 51 10.61 -5.15 23.16
C LEU A 51 10.21 -4.77 21.73
N SER A 52 8.93 -4.48 21.51
CA SER A 52 8.39 -3.97 20.24
C SER A 52 9.07 -2.67 19.85
N ASP A 53 9.11 -1.71 20.77
CA ASP A 53 9.74 -0.39 20.56
C ASP A 53 11.25 -0.52 20.35
N TYR A 54 11.93 -1.34 21.17
CA TYR A 54 13.37 -1.53 21.08
C TYR A 54 13.82 -2.18 19.76
N PHE A 55 13.08 -3.17 19.28
CA PHE A 55 13.39 -3.88 18.04
C PHE A 55 12.72 -3.27 16.81
N HIS A 56 11.86 -2.26 16.96
CA HIS A 56 11.04 -1.66 15.89
C HIS A 56 10.18 -2.70 15.16
N ILE A 57 9.56 -3.59 15.90
CA ILE A 57 8.70 -4.67 15.39
C ILE A 57 7.37 -4.64 16.14
N SER A 58 6.24 -4.74 15.44
CA SER A 58 4.93 -4.75 16.10
C SER A 58 4.80 -5.90 17.12
N VAL A 59 4.09 -5.66 18.21
CA VAL A 59 3.79 -6.71 19.22
C VAL A 59 3.13 -7.92 18.57
N ASP A 60 2.27 -7.69 17.58
CA ASP A 60 1.58 -8.75 16.85
C ASP A 60 2.58 -9.64 16.08
N SER A 61 3.52 -9.04 15.36
CA SER A 61 4.61 -9.75 14.67
C SER A 61 5.48 -10.52 15.65
N LEU A 62 5.81 -9.90 16.79
CA LEU A 62 6.63 -10.53 17.84
C LEU A 62 5.97 -11.78 18.42
N VAL A 63 4.62 -11.80 18.52
CA VAL A 63 3.85 -12.88 19.15
C VAL A 63 3.40 -13.96 18.15
N LYS A 64 2.94 -13.55 16.96
CA LYS A 64 2.27 -14.45 16.01
C LYS A 64 3.18 -15.04 14.94
N ILE A 65 4.23 -14.31 14.54
CA ILE A 65 5.13 -14.70 13.46
C ILE A 65 6.33 -15.48 14.00
N ASP A 66 6.85 -16.44 13.25
CA ASP A 66 8.11 -17.12 13.52
C ASP A 66 9.24 -16.36 12.79
N LEU A 67 9.83 -15.37 13.48
CA LEU A 67 10.84 -14.48 12.89
C LEU A 67 12.12 -15.21 12.50
N THR A 68 12.36 -16.42 13.02
CA THR A 68 13.54 -17.22 12.64
C THR A 68 13.46 -17.76 11.22
N LYS A 69 12.27 -17.73 10.60
CA LYS A 69 12.02 -18.16 9.23
C LYS A 69 11.97 -17.01 8.24
N VAL A 70 12.04 -15.79 8.73
CA VAL A 70 11.97 -14.57 7.94
C VAL A 70 13.38 -14.26 7.46
N THR A 71 13.62 -14.40 6.17
CA THR A 71 14.93 -14.11 5.53
C THR A 71 14.99 -12.69 4.98
N ASP A 72 13.84 -12.05 4.76
CA ASP A 72 13.71 -10.67 4.31
C ASP A 72 12.61 -9.97 5.12
N LEU A 73 12.78 -8.68 5.42
CA LEU A 73 11.73 -7.84 6.02
C LEU A 73 10.41 -7.88 5.22
N ARG A 74 10.52 -8.07 3.90
CA ARG A 74 9.36 -8.29 3.01
C ARG A 74 8.57 -9.55 3.35
N ASP A 75 9.20 -10.56 3.92
CA ASP A 75 8.52 -11.79 4.36
C ASP A 75 7.70 -11.55 5.63
N LEU A 76 8.07 -10.57 6.47
CA LEU A 76 7.25 -10.12 7.61
C LEU A 76 5.92 -9.53 7.15
N LEU A 77 5.91 -8.86 6.01
CA LEU A 77 4.71 -8.27 5.41
C LEU A 77 3.81 -9.32 4.76
N LYS A 78 4.37 -10.47 4.35
CA LYS A 78 3.63 -11.59 3.72
C LYS A 78 3.03 -12.56 4.74
N ILE A 79 3.64 -12.69 5.93
CA ILE A 79 3.25 -13.70 6.92
C ILE A 79 2.18 -13.13 7.85
N GLY A 80 0.93 -13.46 7.59
CA GLY A 80 -0.17 -13.29 8.53
C GLY A 80 -1.22 -12.24 8.20
N GLY A 81 -1.23 -11.67 6.99
CA GLY A 81 -2.25 -10.69 6.60
C GLY A 81 -2.21 -9.37 7.41
N ASN A 82 -1.26 -9.24 8.33
CA ASN A 82 -1.08 -8.06 9.14
C ASN A 82 -0.03 -7.16 8.47
N ARG A 83 -0.51 -6.28 7.61
CA ARG A 83 0.26 -5.13 7.16
C ARG A 83 0.46 -4.19 8.33
N ILE A 84 1.62 -3.55 8.43
CA ILE A 84 1.84 -2.46 9.39
C ILE A 84 0.84 -1.36 9.02
N LEU A 85 -0.23 -1.26 9.80
CA LEU A 85 -1.17 -0.15 9.69
C LEU A 85 -0.49 1.02 10.37
N PHE A 86 0.07 1.94 9.59
CA PHE A 86 0.53 3.21 10.11
C PHE A 86 -0.64 3.93 10.79
N PRO A 87 -0.42 4.62 11.91
CA PRO A 87 -1.48 5.33 12.60
C PRO A 87 -2.16 6.30 11.64
N VAL A 88 -3.49 6.38 11.71
CA VAL A 88 -4.24 7.43 11.02
C VAL A 88 -3.91 8.73 11.73
N MET A 89 -3.22 9.63 11.03
CA MET A 89 -2.96 10.97 11.56
C MET A 89 -4.17 11.85 11.27
N VAL A 90 -4.59 12.62 12.27
CA VAL A 90 -5.69 13.59 12.17
C VAL A 90 -5.14 14.99 12.33
N ASP A 91 -5.81 15.97 11.74
CA ASP A 91 -5.53 17.39 11.96
C ASP A 91 -6.16 17.87 13.29
N GLN A 92 -6.02 19.18 13.59
CA GLN A 92 -6.57 19.78 14.81
C GLN A 92 -8.11 19.70 14.88
N ASP A 93 -8.78 19.52 13.73
CA ASP A 93 -10.24 19.39 13.61
C ASP A 93 -10.68 17.93 13.51
N GLN A 94 -9.78 16.96 13.79
CA GLN A 94 -10.01 15.50 13.69
C GLN A 94 -10.33 14.98 12.28
N ASN A 95 -9.96 15.70 11.21
CA ASN A 95 -10.04 15.18 9.87
C ASN A 95 -8.82 14.29 9.56
N ASP A 96 -9.04 13.20 8.85
CA ASP A 96 -7.98 12.30 8.43
C ASP A 96 -7.00 13.02 7.49
N LEU A 97 -5.72 12.97 7.80
CA LEU A 97 -4.67 13.52 6.95
C LEU A 97 -4.31 12.50 5.87
N ILE A 98 -4.27 12.96 4.64
CA ILE A 98 -3.93 12.18 3.45
C ILE A 98 -2.47 12.39 3.13
N GLU A 99 -1.67 11.33 3.18
CA GLU A 99 -0.26 11.38 2.77
C GLU A 99 -0.17 11.53 1.25
N LEU A 100 0.59 12.52 0.80
CA LEU A 100 0.82 12.77 -0.62
C LEU A 100 2.16 12.16 -1.05
N VAL A 101 2.14 11.17 -1.92
CA VAL A 101 3.35 10.58 -2.51
C VAL A 101 3.88 11.54 -3.59
N PRO A 102 5.06 12.17 -3.42
CA PRO A 102 5.59 13.06 -4.43
C PRO A 102 5.91 12.32 -5.74
N LEU A 103 5.77 13.01 -6.88
CA LEU A 103 6.06 12.43 -8.20
C LEU A 103 7.49 11.86 -8.30
N LYS A 104 8.46 12.54 -7.67
CA LYS A 104 9.85 12.08 -7.61
C LYS A 104 10.03 10.84 -6.72
N ALA A 105 9.24 10.71 -5.67
CA ALA A 105 9.29 9.59 -4.74
C ALA A 105 8.51 8.36 -5.23
N SER A 106 7.62 8.51 -6.23
CA SER A 106 6.83 7.38 -6.75
C SER A 106 7.68 6.27 -7.35
N ALA A 107 8.89 6.58 -7.87
CA ALA A 107 9.83 5.57 -8.38
C ALA A 107 10.52 4.77 -7.25
N GLY A 108 10.73 5.39 -6.08
CA GLY A 108 11.31 4.77 -4.87
C GLY A 108 10.25 4.33 -3.86
N TYR A 109 8.97 4.51 -4.17
CA TYR A 109 7.87 4.15 -3.26
C TYR A 109 7.85 2.65 -2.95
N LEU A 110 8.24 1.81 -3.91
CA LEU A 110 8.35 0.36 -3.72
C LEU A 110 9.37 0.00 -2.63
N ASP A 111 10.43 0.78 -2.48
CA ASP A 111 11.46 0.55 -1.46
C ASP A 111 11.10 1.18 -0.11
N GLY A 112 10.34 2.28 -0.11
CA GLY A 112 10.01 3.07 1.08
C GLY A 112 8.59 2.89 1.63
N TYR A 113 7.70 2.14 0.95
CA TYR A 113 6.29 2.03 1.38
C TYR A 113 6.10 1.38 2.76
N ALA A 114 7.06 0.58 3.20
CA ALA A 114 7.06 -0.08 4.50
C ALA A 114 7.94 0.63 5.54
N ASP A 115 8.60 1.72 5.17
CA ASP A 115 9.43 2.52 6.05
C ASP A 115 8.59 3.63 6.70
N GLU A 116 8.47 3.55 8.02
CA GLU A 116 7.68 4.49 8.82
C GLU A 116 8.24 5.92 8.71
N GLU A 117 9.56 6.09 8.78
CA GLU A 117 10.21 7.38 8.65
C GLU A 117 9.98 8.01 7.26
N PHE A 118 9.99 7.18 6.20
CA PHE A 118 9.66 7.64 4.86
C PHE A 118 8.22 8.14 4.76
N ILE A 119 7.26 7.39 5.32
CA ILE A 119 5.83 7.74 5.30
C ILE A 119 5.53 8.96 6.18
N GLU A 120 6.17 9.07 7.36
CA GLU A 120 5.99 10.22 8.26
C GLU A 120 6.44 11.54 7.64
N ASN A 121 7.47 11.49 6.78
CA ASN A 121 8.01 12.66 6.09
C ASN A 121 7.22 13.03 4.82
N LEU A 122 6.20 12.28 4.42
CA LEU A 122 5.37 12.64 3.27
C LEU A 122 4.58 13.92 3.54
N PRO A 123 4.47 14.84 2.55
CA PRO A 123 3.55 15.96 2.63
C PRO A 123 2.12 15.46 2.88
N ARG A 124 1.32 16.26 3.60
CA ARG A 124 -0.06 15.89 3.94
C ARG A 124 -1.03 16.94 3.48
N ILE A 125 -2.20 16.48 3.07
CA ILE A 125 -3.35 17.32 2.70
C ILE A 125 -4.57 16.84 3.47
N SER A 126 -5.55 17.71 3.68
CA SER A 126 -6.86 17.37 4.24
C SER A 126 -7.93 17.57 3.18
N LEU A 127 -8.91 16.65 3.13
CA LEU A 127 -10.09 16.77 2.29
C LEU A 127 -11.34 16.51 3.14
N PRO A 128 -12.37 17.37 3.07
CA PRO A 128 -13.50 17.33 4.00
C PRO A 128 -14.40 16.10 3.87
N TYR A 129 -14.25 15.31 2.82
CA TYR A 129 -15.01 14.08 2.56
C TYR A 129 -14.20 12.80 2.70
N ALA A 130 -12.88 12.90 2.97
CA ALA A 130 -12.03 11.75 3.25
C ALA A 130 -11.97 11.55 4.77
N THR A 131 -13.01 10.92 5.32
CA THR A 131 -13.17 10.68 6.75
C THR A 131 -13.30 9.19 7.05
N ASN A 132 -12.89 8.78 8.26
CA ASN A 132 -13.00 7.41 8.76
C ASN A 132 -12.25 6.36 7.93
N GLY A 133 -10.94 6.57 7.72
CA GLY A 133 -10.11 5.58 7.05
C GLY A 133 -8.69 6.04 6.80
N LYS A 134 -7.88 5.13 6.30
CA LYS A 134 -6.54 5.44 5.86
C LYS A 134 -6.58 5.81 4.38
N PHE A 135 -6.11 7.02 4.07
CA PHE A 135 -6.09 7.56 2.71
C PHE A 135 -4.67 7.91 2.30
N ARG A 136 -4.38 7.77 1.01
CA ARG A 136 -3.13 8.21 0.41
C ARG A 136 -3.35 8.72 -1.00
N ALA A 137 -2.61 9.75 -1.38
CA ALA A 137 -2.66 10.35 -2.72
C ALA A 137 -1.44 9.90 -3.52
N PHE A 138 -1.67 9.33 -4.69
CA PHE A 138 -0.66 8.78 -5.57
C PHE A 138 -0.61 9.51 -6.90
N PRO A 139 0.58 9.89 -7.39
CA PRO A 139 0.72 10.48 -8.71
C PRO A 139 0.56 9.41 -9.79
N ILE A 140 -0.24 9.72 -10.80
CA ILE A 140 -0.49 8.82 -11.93
C ILE A 140 0.47 9.15 -13.06
N LYS A 141 0.99 8.12 -13.72
CA LYS A 141 1.83 8.21 -14.90
C LYS A 141 1.18 7.48 -16.09
N GLY A 142 1.39 8.02 -17.27
CA GLY A 142 0.89 7.42 -18.50
C GLY A 142 -0.57 7.78 -18.80
N ASP A 143 -1.17 7.03 -19.72
CA ASP A 143 -2.47 7.26 -20.32
C ASP A 143 -3.37 6.01 -20.27
N SER A 144 -3.05 5.06 -19.41
CA SER A 144 -3.75 3.78 -19.33
C SER A 144 -5.17 3.87 -18.75
N MET A 145 -5.47 4.95 -18.02
CA MET A 145 -6.74 5.14 -17.29
C MET A 145 -7.37 6.52 -17.58
N PRO A 146 -7.81 6.77 -18.82
CA PRO A 146 -8.51 8.00 -19.15
C PRO A 146 -9.83 8.10 -18.34
N PRO A 147 -10.31 9.31 -17.98
CA PRO A 147 -9.83 10.60 -18.43
C PRO A 147 -8.65 11.20 -17.63
N LEU A 148 -8.04 10.42 -16.72
CA LEU A 148 -6.92 10.90 -15.93
C LEU A 148 -5.65 11.01 -16.79
N GLU A 149 -5.03 12.17 -16.73
CA GLU A 149 -3.78 12.46 -17.44
C GLU A 149 -2.57 12.18 -16.54
N SER A 150 -1.42 11.98 -17.17
CA SER A 150 -0.14 11.88 -16.46
C SER A 150 0.12 13.15 -15.64
N GLY A 151 0.42 12.98 -14.35
CA GLY A 151 0.57 14.08 -13.38
C GLY A 151 -0.66 14.32 -12.50
N ALA A 152 -1.81 13.71 -12.82
CA ALA A 152 -2.95 13.68 -11.92
C ALA A 152 -2.63 12.87 -10.65
N TYR A 153 -3.30 13.21 -9.54
CA TYR A 153 -3.24 12.42 -8.31
C TYR A 153 -4.54 11.65 -8.10
N VAL A 154 -4.44 10.39 -7.73
CA VAL A 154 -5.55 9.56 -7.27
C VAL A 154 -5.46 9.43 -5.77
N ILE A 155 -6.52 9.80 -5.07
CA ILE A 155 -6.69 9.53 -3.65
C ILE A 155 -7.36 8.17 -3.50
N GLY A 156 -6.68 7.26 -2.83
CA GLY A 156 -7.17 5.93 -2.53
C GLY A 156 -7.40 5.72 -1.05
N ARG A 157 -8.43 4.95 -0.71
CA ARG A 157 -8.67 4.40 0.61
C ARG A 157 -8.03 3.02 0.71
N TYR A 158 -7.30 2.76 1.76
CA TYR A 158 -6.62 1.50 1.98
C TYR A 158 -7.60 0.32 2.06
N VAL A 159 -7.27 -0.77 1.37
CA VAL A 159 -8.01 -2.04 1.38
C VAL A 159 -7.22 -3.05 2.21
N GLU A 160 -7.79 -3.50 3.31
CA GLU A 160 -7.11 -4.41 4.24
C GLU A 160 -7.01 -5.83 3.70
N ASN A 161 -8.08 -6.32 3.08
CA ASN A 161 -8.14 -7.67 2.57
C ASN A 161 -8.40 -7.67 1.06
N LEU A 162 -7.69 -8.53 0.32
CA LEU A 162 -7.91 -8.67 -1.12
C LEU A 162 -9.32 -9.19 -1.45
N GLU A 163 -10.00 -9.82 -0.50
CA GLU A 163 -11.40 -10.26 -0.65
C GLU A 163 -12.39 -9.08 -0.71
N ASP A 164 -11.99 -7.90 -0.20
CA ASP A 164 -12.81 -6.68 -0.22
C ASP A 164 -12.72 -5.93 -1.57
N ILE A 165 -11.91 -6.42 -2.52
CA ILE A 165 -11.84 -5.88 -3.88
C ILE A 165 -13.17 -6.12 -4.57
N LYS A 166 -13.79 -5.02 -5.04
CA LYS A 166 -15.01 -5.04 -5.83
C LYS A 166 -14.67 -5.06 -7.30
N ASP A 167 -15.24 -6.04 -8.01
CA ASP A 167 -15.03 -6.21 -9.44
C ASP A 167 -15.49 -4.99 -10.23
N GLY A 168 -14.62 -4.54 -11.12
CA GLY A 168 -14.90 -3.40 -11.98
C GLY A 168 -14.62 -2.04 -11.36
N ASP A 169 -14.31 -1.93 -10.06
CA ASP A 169 -13.86 -0.69 -9.44
C ASP A 169 -12.38 -0.42 -9.75
N THR A 170 -11.95 0.82 -9.57
CA THR A 170 -10.57 1.24 -9.85
C THR A 170 -9.75 1.37 -8.57
N TYR A 171 -8.49 0.97 -8.67
CA TYR A 171 -7.57 0.89 -7.53
C TYR A 171 -6.18 1.37 -7.91
N VAL A 172 -5.52 2.01 -6.97
CA VAL A 172 -4.06 2.14 -6.99
C VAL A 172 -3.49 0.90 -6.30
N VAL A 173 -2.57 0.22 -6.96
CA VAL A 173 -1.98 -1.02 -6.46
C VAL A 173 -0.46 -0.91 -6.51
N LEU A 174 0.18 -1.32 -5.41
CA LEU A 174 1.62 -1.49 -5.35
C LEU A 174 1.94 -2.97 -5.57
N THR A 175 2.67 -3.26 -6.64
CA THR A 175 3.04 -4.62 -7.04
C THR A 175 4.54 -4.81 -7.06
N GLN A 176 4.97 -6.06 -6.98
CA GLN A 176 6.39 -6.40 -6.96
C GLN A 176 7.11 -6.03 -8.27
N ASN A 177 6.48 -6.27 -9.42
CA ASN A 177 7.13 -6.16 -10.72
C ASN A 177 6.85 -4.84 -11.43
N ASP A 178 5.60 -4.33 -11.31
CA ASP A 178 5.17 -3.13 -12.04
C ASP A 178 5.25 -1.86 -11.18
N GLY A 179 5.58 -2.01 -9.88
CA GLY A 179 5.59 -0.91 -8.93
C GLY A 179 4.18 -0.36 -8.68
N LEU A 180 4.04 0.96 -8.71
CA LEU A 180 2.77 1.63 -8.46
C LEU A 180 1.98 1.76 -9.76
N VAL A 181 0.80 1.13 -9.80
CA VAL A 181 -0.12 1.15 -10.95
C VAL A 181 -1.53 1.56 -10.54
N TYR A 182 -2.25 2.24 -11.46
CA TYR A 182 -3.68 2.54 -11.30
C TYR A 182 -4.46 1.76 -12.34
N LYS A 183 -5.38 0.88 -11.92
CA LYS A 183 -6.08 -0.07 -12.79
C LYS A 183 -7.48 -0.38 -12.27
N ARG A 184 -8.31 -0.93 -13.15
CA ARG A 184 -9.59 -1.54 -12.83
C ARG A 184 -9.36 -3.00 -12.48
N LEU A 185 -9.80 -3.46 -11.30
CA LEU A 185 -9.54 -4.79 -10.80
C LEU A 185 -10.76 -5.70 -10.91
N TYR A 186 -10.48 -6.99 -11.12
CA TYR A 186 -11.42 -8.09 -10.99
C TYR A 186 -10.79 -9.20 -10.17
N ASN A 187 -11.46 -9.60 -9.09
CA ASN A 187 -10.94 -10.60 -8.16
C ASN A 187 -11.29 -12.00 -8.64
N THR A 188 -10.37 -12.64 -9.34
CA THR A 188 -10.51 -14.01 -9.85
C THR A 188 -9.75 -15.04 -9.01
N VAL A 189 -9.32 -14.69 -7.78
CA VAL A 189 -8.53 -15.58 -6.90
C VAL A 189 -9.20 -16.94 -6.69
N LYS A 190 -10.54 -16.97 -6.54
CA LYS A 190 -11.29 -18.24 -6.37
C LYS A 190 -11.36 -19.07 -7.66
N ALA A 191 -11.21 -18.46 -8.83
CA ALA A 191 -11.34 -19.11 -10.14
C ALA A 191 -9.99 -19.59 -10.67
N ASP A 192 -8.96 -18.73 -10.64
CA ASP A 192 -7.66 -18.98 -11.26
C ASP A 192 -6.46 -18.63 -10.36
N GLY A 193 -6.71 -18.20 -9.11
CA GLY A 193 -5.66 -17.84 -8.15
C GLY A 193 -5.04 -16.47 -8.40
N THR A 194 -5.63 -15.61 -9.25
CA THR A 194 -5.07 -14.32 -9.63
C THR A 194 -6.06 -13.17 -9.44
N ILE A 195 -5.55 -11.94 -9.57
CA ILE A 195 -6.35 -10.73 -9.74
C ILE A 195 -6.07 -10.19 -11.13
N GLN A 196 -7.14 -9.88 -11.89
CA GLN A 196 -7.03 -9.30 -13.22
C GLN A 196 -6.93 -7.78 -13.14
N PHE A 197 -6.03 -7.22 -13.92
CA PHE A 197 -5.75 -5.80 -14.03
C PHE A 197 -6.14 -5.31 -15.43
N HIS A 198 -7.12 -4.42 -15.49
CA HIS A 198 -7.63 -3.85 -16.73
C HIS A 198 -7.32 -2.37 -16.81
N SER A 199 -7.01 -1.91 -18.01
CA SER A 199 -6.90 -0.49 -18.34
C SER A 199 -8.19 -0.02 -19.03
N ASP A 200 -8.61 1.22 -18.74
CA ASP A 200 -9.74 1.82 -19.46
C ASP A 200 -9.35 2.20 -20.90
N ASN A 201 -8.06 2.50 -21.15
CA ASN A 201 -7.51 2.62 -22.49
C ASN A 201 -7.31 1.23 -23.10
N LYS A 202 -8.09 0.93 -24.13
CA LYS A 202 -8.11 -0.38 -24.82
C LYS A 202 -6.82 -0.73 -25.58
N ALA A 203 -5.89 0.21 -25.71
CA ALA A 203 -4.56 -0.07 -26.26
C ALA A 203 -3.71 -0.96 -25.33
N TYR A 204 -4.08 -1.05 -24.06
CA TYR A 204 -3.41 -1.88 -23.06
C TYR A 204 -4.21 -3.14 -22.79
N LEU A 205 -3.61 -4.29 -23.03
CA LEU A 205 -4.25 -5.58 -22.76
C LEU A 205 -4.36 -5.86 -21.28
N PRO A 206 -5.43 -6.54 -20.83
CA PRO A 206 -5.53 -7.04 -19.46
C PRO A 206 -4.41 -8.03 -19.12
N TYR A 207 -3.99 -8.05 -17.85
CA TYR A 207 -3.00 -8.98 -17.35
C TYR A 207 -3.37 -9.47 -15.95
N HIS A 208 -2.68 -10.48 -15.47
CA HIS A 208 -2.98 -11.16 -14.22
C HIS A 208 -1.80 -11.05 -13.26
N ILE A 209 -2.09 -10.78 -11.98
CA ILE A 209 -1.10 -10.74 -10.90
C ILE A 209 -1.56 -11.68 -9.79
N LYS A 210 -0.62 -12.43 -9.22
CA LYS A 210 -0.90 -13.26 -8.05
C LYS A 210 -1.01 -12.42 -6.79
N PRO A 211 -1.87 -12.81 -5.82
CA PRO A 211 -1.99 -12.12 -4.54
C PRO A 211 -0.65 -11.91 -3.80
N GLU A 212 0.28 -12.84 -3.93
CA GLU A 212 1.61 -12.80 -3.31
C GLU A 212 2.51 -11.68 -3.84
N ASP A 213 2.26 -11.20 -5.06
CA ASP A 213 3.00 -10.13 -5.72
C ASP A 213 2.38 -8.74 -5.48
N ILE A 214 1.29 -8.66 -4.70
CA ILE A 214 0.59 -7.42 -4.37
C ILE A 214 0.94 -7.01 -2.94
N PHE A 215 1.47 -5.80 -2.77
CA PHE A 215 1.88 -5.27 -1.47
C PHE A 215 0.82 -4.38 -0.84
N GLU A 216 0.22 -3.46 -1.62
CA GLU A 216 -0.81 -2.53 -1.17
C GLU A 216 -1.91 -2.39 -2.22
N VAL A 217 -3.15 -2.24 -1.75
CA VAL A 217 -4.32 -1.95 -2.58
C VAL A 217 -5.05 -0.75 -1.99
N TRP A 218 -5.38 0.22 -2.85
CA TRP A 218 -6.04 1.46 -2.47
C TRP A 218 -7.24 1.70 -3.39
N HIS A 219 -8.44 1.58 -2.83
CA HIS A 219 -9.68 1.80 -3.56
C HIS A 219 -9.84 3.28 -3.90
N PHE A 220 -10.18 3.59 -5.13
CA PHE A 220 -10.39 4.96 -5.60
C PHE A 220 -11.46 5.70 -4.79
N VAL A 221 -11.16 6.91 -4.40
CA VAL A 221 -12.09 7.83 -3.72
C VAL A 221 -12.35 9.05 -4.59
N CYS A 222 -11.28 9.73 -5.00
CA CYS A 222 -11.36 10.90 -5.88
C CYS A 222 -10.01 11.12 -6.58
N SER A 223 -9.97 12.06 -7.50
CA SER A 223 -8.76 12.47 -8.18
C SER A 223 -8.60 13.99 -8.16
N LEU A 224 -7.33 14.43 -8.13
CA LEU A 224 -6.93 15.81 -8.33
C LEU A 224 -6.23 15.88 -9.68
N ASN A 225 -6.84 16.57 -10.62
CA ASN A 225 -6.26 16.76 -11.95
C ASN A 225 -5.65 18.18 -12.03
N PRO A 226 -4.33 18.32 -12.20
CA PRO A 226 -3.70 19.63 -12.36
C PRO A 226 -3.95 20.27 -13.74
N SER A 227 -4.59 19.53 -14.65
CA SER A 227 -4.92 20.00 -15.99
C SER A 227 -6.23 20.79 -15.99
N ASP A 228 -6.22 21.97 -16.60
CA ASP A 228 -7.39 22.82 -16.82
C ASP A 228 -8.18 22.40 -18.09
N ARG A 229 -7.83 21.28 -18.71
CA ARG A 229 -8.54 20.78 -19.90
C ARG A 229 -9.92 20.27 -19.51
N GLN A 230 -10.93 20.92 -20.04
CA GLN A 230 -12.31 20.47 -19.90
C GLN A 230 -12.53 19.20 -20.75
N ILE A 231 -13.08 18.16 -20.14
CA ILE A 231 -13.48 16.92 -20.86
C ILE A 231 -14.47 17.25 -21.98
N SER A 232 -15.27 18.32 -21.82
CA SER A 232 -16.15 18.89 -22.85
C SER A 232 -15.43 19.17 -24.16
N ASP A 233 -14.19 19.63 -24.14
CA ASP A 233 -13.45 20.00 -25.36
C ASP A 233 -13.02 18.76 -26.14
N LEU A 234 -12.64 17.68 -25.45
CA LEU A 234 -12.30 16.39 -26.09
C LEU A 234 -13.51 15.77 -26.76
N VAL A 235 -14.65 15.74 -26.04
CA VAL A 235 -15.92 15.23 -26.57
C VAL A 235 -16.43 16.12 -27.71
N TYR A 236 -16.36 17.44 -27.55
CA TYR A 236 -16.77 18.38 -28.59
C TYR A 236 -15.93 18.22 -29.86
N ASN A 237 -14.61 18.15 -29.74
CA ASN A 237 -13.70 17.95 -30.88
C ASN A 237 -13.98 16.59 -31.56
N ALA A 238 -14.15 15.51 -30.81
CA ALA A 238 -14.50 14.20 -31.37
C ALA A 238 -15.84 14.21 -32.12
N ILE A 239 -16.84 14.92 -31.62
CA ILE A 239 -18.12 15.09 -32.30
C ILE A 239 -17.95 15.88 -33.60
N GLN A 240 -17.15 16.96 -33.59
CA GLN A 240 -16.86 17.76 -34.77
C GLN A 240 -16.13 16.94 -35.86
N ASP A 241 -15.17 16.11 -35.45
CA ASP A 241 -14.43 15.22 -36.37
C ASP A 241 -15.35 14.18 -37.00
N ILE A 242 -16.26 13.59 -36.22
CA ILE A 242 -17.29 12.66 -36.73
C ILE A 242 -18.24 13.36 -37.71
N GLN A 243 -18.71 14.58 -37.38
CA GLN A 243 -19.59 15.34 -38.24
C GLN A 243 -18.92 15.69 -39.57
N THR A 244 -17.65 16.12 -39.52
CA THR A 244 -16.85 16.44 -40.71
C THR A 244 -16.64 15.23 -41.59
N SER A 245 -16.34 14.07 -40.99
CA SER A 245 -16.20 12.81 -41.70
C SER A 245 -17.48 12.35 -42.39
N LEU A 246 -18.61 12.50 -41.72
CA LEU A 246 -19.94 12.15 -42.24
C LEU A 246 -20.35 13.07 -43.42
N VAL A 247 -20.01 14.38 -43.37
CA VAL A 247 -20.23 15.32 -44.46
C VAL A 247 -19.38 14.94 -45.66
N GLY A 248 -18.11 14.57 -45.45
CA GLY A 248 -17.21 14.10 -46.51
C GLY A 248 -17.72 12.86 -47.24
N LEU A 249 -18.25 11.88 -46.50
CA LEU A 249 -18.83 10.66 -47.05
C LEU A 249 -20.11 10.95 -47.88
N LYS A 250 -20.99 11.84 -47.42
CA LYS A 250 -22.21 12.24 -48.14
C LYS A 250 -21.92 12.99 -49.46
N LEU A 251 -20.79 13.66 -49.53
CA LEU A 251 -20.36 14.35 -50.76
C LEU A 251 -19.79 13.34 -51.78
N GLN A 252 -19.16 12.27 -51.32
CA GLN A 252 -18.64 11.22 -52.21
C GLN A 252 -19.76 10.31 -52.80
N GLU A 253 -20.89 10.15 -52.10
CA GLU A 253 -22.04 9.39 -52.61
C GLU A 253 -22.86 10.16 -53.67
N LYS A 254 -22.64 11.47 -53.84
CA LYS A 254 -23.36 12.33 -54.80
C LYS A 254 -22.53 12.70 -56.04
N ALA A 255 -21.31 12.23 -56.13
CA ALA A 255 -20.41 12.40 -57.29
C ALA A 255 -20.30 11.12 -58.09
#